data_f7f9c5f34b551a1639dda4030d6e2004
#
_entry.id   f7f9c5f34b551a1639dda4030d6e2004
#
_cell.length_a   1.000
_cell.length_b   1.000
_cell.length_c   1.000
_cell.angle_alpha   90.00
_cell.angle_beta   90.00
_cell.angle_gamma   90.00
#
_symmetry.space_group_name_H-M   'P 1'
#
loop_
_entity.id
_entity.type
_entity.pdbx_description
1 polymer ?
#
loop_
_entity_poly.entity_id
_entity_poly.type
_entity_poly.pdbx_seq_one_letter_code
_entity_poly.pdbx_strand_id
1 'polypeptide(L)'
;MAVLVETHTTEEIRRAVAAGARIIGINARNLKNLKVDVNKYAELAEGLPDDVIRVAESGVFGSVEVEDYGRAGADAVLVGEGVATADDHVAAVQRLVKAGQRVKASESTPLSEHQGPYWGQFGGRYVPEALITALDELERVYDQAKADPEFRKEFMTLQQRYVGRPSPLTEAPRFAALVKDRTGLDARIFLKREDLNHTGAHKINNALGQALLVKRMGKTRVIAETGAGQHGVATATVCAMLGLKCRVYMGQIDARRQALNVARMRMLGAEVVEVTLGDKILKDAINEALRDWVTNVADTHYLLGTVAGPHPFPAMVRDFQKIIGEEAKQQLQDWYGIDHPDAVCACVGGGSNAIGVMNAFLDDERVNLYGYEAGGNGPASGHHAIRFAPGTGQLGMFQGAKSYLLETDEGQTLDTYSISAGLDYASVGPEHAWLKEIGRVNYSWATDEEAMNAFRDLSQTEGIIPAIESSHAVAGAFKAAVDLKAKGYDKAVMIVNISGRGDKDMATAGKWFGYLTDEQAAALDVTGAQGDTVA
;
A
#
# COMPACT_ATOMS: atom_id res chain seq x y z
N MET A 1 1.89 16.64 -47.30
CA MET A 1 0.83 17.18 -46.43
C MET A 1 0.34 16.01 -45.59
N ALA A 2 0.34 16.12 -44.28
CA ALA A 2 -0.26 15.12 -43.40
C ALA A 2 -1.78 15.38 -43.30
N VAL A 3 -2.60 14.34 -43.31
CA VAL A 3 -4.06 14.42 -43.23
C VAL A 3 -4.54 13.64 -42.02
N LEU A 4 -5.24 14.30 -41.12
CA LEU A 4 -5.98 13.68 -40.03
C LEU A 4 -7.37 13.29 -40.56
N VAL A 5 -7.69 11.99 -40.51
CA VAL A 5 -8.99 11.44 -40.95
C VAL A 5 -9.85 11.21 -39.71
N GLU A 6 -10.87 12.01 -39.52
CA GLU A 6 -11.81 11.90 -38.40
C GLU A 6 -12.80 10.77 -38.61
N THR A 7 -13.04 9.97 -37.58
CA THR A 7 -13.95 8.81 -37.60
C THR A 7 -14.82 8.77 -36.33
N HIS A 8 -16.03 8.18 -36.44
CA HIS A 8 -17.02 8.06 -35.36
C HIS A 8 -17.52 6.62 -35.18
N THR A 9 -17.20 5.73 -36.12
CA THR A 9 -17.72 4.36 -36.17
C THR A 9 -16.63 3.39 -36.63
N THR A 10 -16.76 2.11 -36.27
CA THR A 10 -15.87 1.04 -36.75
C THR A 10 -15.85 0.95 -38.28
N GLU A 11 -16.94 1.23 -38.96
CA GLU A 11 -17.02 1.21 -40.42
C GLU A 11 -16.20 2.36 -41.04
N GLU A 12 -16.27 3.56 -40.47
CA GLU A 12 -15.47 4.70 -40.91
C GLU A 12 -13.96 4.44 -40.66
N ILE A 13 -13.59 3.81 -39.55
CA ILE A 13 -12.22 3.38 -39.28
C ILE A 13 -11.73 2.43 -40.38
N ARG A 14 -12.49 1.39 -40.71
CA ARG A 14 -12.12 0.45 -41.79
C ARG A 14 -11.91 1.16 -43.13
N ARG A 15 -12.79 2.12 -43.47
CA ARG A 15 -12.66 2.91 -44.68
C ARG A 15 -11.43 3.81 -44.66
N ALA A 16 -11.12 4.46 -43.53
CA ALA A 16 -9.93 5.29 -43.36
C ALA A 16 -8.64 4.44 -43.54
N VAL A 17 -8.59 3.29 -42.90
CA VAL A 17 -7.47 2.34 -43.02
C VAL A 17 -7.33 1.85 -44.48
N ALA A 18 -8.42 1.46 -45.13
CA ALA A 18 -8.42 1.01 -46.51
C ALA A 18 -8.00 2.10 -47.51
N ALA A 19 -8.25 3.38 -47.17
CA ALA A 19 -7.78 4.53 -47.95
C ALA A 19 -6.30 4.88 -47.70
N GLY A 20 -5.61 4.17 -46.82
CA GLY A 20 -4.21 4.39 -46.47
C GLY A 20 -3.97 5.58 -45.52
N ALA A 21 -4.94 5.93 -44.71
CA ALA A 21 -4.78 6.97 -43.69
C ALA A 21 -3.68 6.58 -42.68
N ARG A 22 -2.78 7.51 -42.39
CA ARG A 22 -1.67 7.34 -41.43
C ARG A 22 -1.94 8.01 -40.09
N ILE A 23 -2.89 8.95 -40.06
CA ILE A 23 -3.31 9.65 -38.86
C ILE A 23 -4.84 9.54 -38.83
N ILE A 24 -5.37 8.85 -37.82
CA ILE A 24 -6.80 8.60 -37.67
C ILE A 24 -7.26 9.17 -36.35
N GLY A 25 -8.26 10.06 -36.42
CA GLY A 25 -8.92 10.64 -35.26
C GLY A 25 -10.20 9.89 -34.93
N ILE A 26 -10.41 9.59 -33.65
CA ILE A 26 -11.68 9.07 -33.14
C ILE A 26 -12.33 10.18 -32.37
N ASN A 27 -13.49 10.68 -32.88
CA ASN A 27 -14.23 11.74 -32.23
C ASN A 27 -15.25 11.16 -31.24
N ALA A 28 -15.00 11.41 -29.93
CA ALA A 28 -15.87 11.00 -28.84
C ALA A 28 -17.21 11.79 -28.81
N ARG A 29 -17.35 12.89 -29.57
CA ARG A 29 -18.59 13.67 -29.67
C ARG A 29 -19.51 13.08 -30.74
N ASN A 30 -20.73 12.75 -30.33
CA ASN A 30 -21.76 12.35 -31.27
C ASN A 30 -22.32 13.61 -31.98
N LEU A 31 -22.08 13.74 -33.29
CA LEU A 31 -22.46 14.92 -34.07
C LEU A 31 -23.98 15.10 -34.22
N LYS A 32 -24.82 14.08 -33.93
CA LYS A 32 -26.27 14.20 -34.00
C LYS A 32 -26.91 14.82 -32.77
N ASN A 33 -26.34 14.59 -31.59
CA ASN A 33 -26.89 15.07 -30.31
C ASN A 33 -25.88 15.89 -29.48
N LEU A 34 -24.65 16.08 -29.99
CA LEU A 34 -23.53 16.81 -29.41
C LEU A 34 -23.05 16.28 -28.04
N LYS A 35 -23.52 15.11 -27.62
CA LYS A 35 -23.04 14.47 -26.38
C LYS A 35 -21.64 13.88 -26.59
N VAL A 36 -20.81 14.03 -25.59
CA VAL A 36 -19.46 13.43 -25.52
C VAL A 36 -19.50 12.16 -24.70
N ASP A 37 -18.91 11.10 -25.21
CA ASP A 37 -18.74 9.82 -24.52
C ASP A 37 -17.27 9.37 -24.68
N VAL A 38 -16.48 9.61 -23.65
CA VAL A 38 -15.04 9.30 -23.65
C VAL A 38 -14.77 7.80 -23.71
N ASN A 39 -15.67 6.94 -23.23
CA ASN A 39 -15.51 5.48 -23.28
C ASN A 39 -15.56 4.94 -24.71
N LYS A 40 -16.24 5.65 -25.60
CA LYS A 40 -16.35 5.28 -27.02
C LYS A 40 -15.00 5.26 -27.73
N TYR A 41 -14.02 6.06 -27.27
CA TYR A 41 -12.67 6.03 -27.83
C TYR A 41 -12.02 4.66 -27.63
N ALA A 42 -12.03 4.13 -26.40
CA ALA A 42 -11.42 2.84 -26.09
C ALA A 42 -11.99 1.70 -26.93
N GLU A 43 -13.34 1.65 -27.06
CA GLU A 43 -14.04 0.64 -27.87
C GLU A 43 -13.65 0.69 -29.35
N LEU A 44 -13.51 1.88 -29.92
CA LEU A 44 -13.17 2.06 -31.34
C LEU A 44 -11.69 1.92 -31.63
N ALA A 45 -10.82 2.27 -30.67
CA ALA A 45 -9.36 2.21 -30.81
C ALA A 45 -8.84 0.79 -30.99
N GLU A 46 -9.52 -0.23 -30.45
CA GLU A 46 -9.19 -1.64 -30.66
C GLU A 46 -9.19 -2.06 -32.15
N GLY A 47 -9.93 -1.35 -32.99
CA GLY A 47 -10.00 -1.62 -34.44
C GLY A 47 -8.92 -0.95 -35.27
N LEU A 48 -8.02 -0.16 -34.68
CA LEU A 48 -6.95 0.53 -35.39
C LEU A 48 -5.67 -0.32 -35.50
N PRO A 49 -4.99 -0.31 -36.65
CA PRO A 49 -3.67 -0.93 -36.80
C PRO A 49 -2.60 -0.24 -35.93
N ASP A 50 -1.51 -0.97 -35.61
CA ASP A 50 -0.43 -0.43 -34.78
C ASP A 50 0.47 0.60 -35.48
N ASP A 51 0.41 0.66 -36.81
CA ASP A 51 1.23 1.54 -37.64
C ASP A 51 0.57 2.88 -37.99
N VAL A 52 -0.59 3.22 -37.39
CA VAL A 52 -1.27 4.50 -37.54
C VAL A 52 -1.14 5.34 -36.27
N ILE A 53 -1.05 6.67 -36.45
CA ILE A 53 -1.11 7.63 -35.34
C ILE A 53 -2.57 7.77 -34.91
N ARG A 54 -2.86 7.48 -33.65
CA ARG A 54 -4.19 7.47 -33.05
C ARG A 54 -4.43 8.80 -32.34
N VAL A 55 -5.44 9.53 -32.78
CA VAL A 55 -5.79 10.83 -32.19
C VAL A 55 -7.15 10.75 -31.51
N ALA A 56 -7.22 11.08 -30.23
CA ALA A 56 -8.48 11.23 -29.54
C ALA A 56 -9.02 12.66 -29.70
N GLU A 57 -10.28 12.77 -30.13
CA GLU A 57 -10.90 14.05 -30.42
C GLU A 57 -12.14 14.27 -29.54
N SER A 58 -12.30 15.50 -29.06
CA SER A 58 -13.37 15.96 -28.17
C SER A 58 -13.30 15.40 -26.75
N GLY A 59 -13.98 16.08 -25.82
CA GLY A 59 -14.13 15.64 -24.43
C GLY A 59 -12.89 15.85 -23.55
N VAL A 60 -11.91 16.61 -24.00
CA VAL A 60 -10.72 16.95 -23.20
C VAL A 60 -10.93 18.32 -22.54
N PHE A 61 -11.19 18.33 -21.25
CA PHE A 61 -11.35 19.54 -20.44
C PHE A 61 -10.19 19.74 -19.46
N GLY A 62 -9.42 18.69 -19.13
CA GLY A 62 -8.32 18.72 -18.19
C GLY A 62 -7.33 17.57 -18.34
N SER A 63 -6.49 17.42 -17.34
CA SER A 63 -5.41 16.41 -17.32
C SER A 63 -5.96 14.98 -17.26
N VAL A 64 -7.12 14.76 -16.64
CA VAL A 64 -7.70 13.43 -16.43
C VAL A 64 -8.06 12.79 -17.76
N GLU A 65 -8.76 13.53 -18.64
CA GLU A 65 -9.16 13.00 -19.93
C GLU A 65 -7.97 12.73 -20.85
N VAL A 66 -6.90 13.55 -20.76
CA VAL A 66 -5.65 13.29 -21.50
C VAL A 66 -5.02 11.97 -21.05
N GLU A 67 -4.97 11.74 -19.74
CA GLU A 67 -4.43 10.51 -19.17
C GLU A 67 -5.30 9.29 -19.51
N ASP A 68 -6.63 9.44 -19.52
CA ASP A 68 -7.56 8.37 -19.89
C ASP A 68 -7.43 7.98 -21.36
N TYR A 69 -7.38 8.95 -22.27
CA TYR A 69 -7.15 8.70 -23.69
C TYR A 69 -5.78 8.09 -23.97
N GLY A 70 -4.74 8.57 -23.30
CA GLY A 70 -3.40 7.98 -23.40
C GLY A 70 -3.39 6.52 -22.96
N ARG A 71 -4.00 6.20 -21.81
CA ARG A 71 -4.14 4.80 -21.34
C ARG A 71 -4.94 3.91 -22.30
N ALA A 72 -5.88 4.50 -23.04
CA ALA A 72 -6.62 3.81 -24.09
C ALA A 72 -5.87 3.74 -25.44
N GLY A 73 -4.58 4.09 -25.46
CA GLY A 73 -3.68 3.96 -26.62
C GLY A 73 -3.71 5.13 -27.59
N ALA A 74 -4.09 6.33 -27.15
CA ALA A 74 -3.99 7.54 -27.98
C ALA A 74 -2.54 8.07 -28.00
N ASP A 75 -2.01 8.34 -29.22
CA ASP A 75 -0.72 8.98 -29.41
C ASP A 75 -0.79 10.50 -29.26
N ALA A 76 -1.98 11.07 -29.50
CA ALA A 76 -2.24 12.50 -29.42
C ALA A 76 -3.70 12.79 -29.03
N VAL A 77 -3.94 14.00 -28.51
CA VAL A 77 -5.30 14.52 -28.27
C VAL A 77 -5.52 15.82 -29.04
N LEU A 78 -6.72 16.00 -29.61
CA LEU A 78 -7.14 17.25 -30.22
C LEU A 78 -8.05 17.99 -29.23
N VAL A 79 -7.56 19.15 -28.77
CA VAL A 79 -8.21 19.94 -27.71
C VAL A 79 -8.59 21.32 -28.23
N GLY A 80 -9.87 21.65 -28.15
CA GLY A 80 -10.38 23.00 -28.47
C GLY A 80 -10.92 23.69 -27.22
N GLU A 81 -12.10 23.25 -26.77
CA GLU A 81 -12.89 23.89 -25.71
C GLU A 81 -12.13 24.02 -24.39
N GLY A 82 -11.46 22.97 -23.93
CA GLY A 82 -10.72 22.96 -22.64
C GLY A 82 -9.53 23.95 -22.58
N VAL A 83 -8.98 24.36 -23.75
CA VAL A 83 -7.97 25.42 -23.83
C VAL A 83 -8.61 26.79 -24.05
N ALA A 84 -9.59 26.87 -24.96
CA ALA A 84 -10.21 28.14 -25.35
C ALA A 84 -11.01 28.81 -24.21
N THR A 85 -11.54 28.02 -23.27
CA THR A 85 -12.32 28.52 -22.11
C THR A 85 -11.46 28.76 -20.85
N ALA A 86 -10.17 28.44 -20.89
CA ALA A 86 -9.28 28.63 -19.74
C ALA A 86 -8.86 30.09 -19.61
N ASP A 87 -8.77 30.61 -18.38
CA ASP A 87 -8.29 31.97 -18.09
C ASP A 87 -6.84 32.19 -18.53
N ASP A 88 -6.01 31.13 -18.41
CA ASP A 88 -4.63 31.11 -18.88
C ASP A 88 -4.42 29.93 -19.84
N HIS A 89 -4.44 30.23 -21.13
CA HIS A 89 -4.29 29.25 -22.20
C HIS A 89 -2.90 28.57 -22.17
N VAL A 90 -1.85 29.29 -21.81
CA VAL A 90 -0.48 28.73 -21.75
C VAL A 90 -0.38 27.71 -20.62
N ALA A 91 -0.86 28.06 -19.43
CA ALA A 91 -0.88 27.14 -18.30
C ALA A 91 -1.79 25.92 -18.57
N ALA A 92 -2.92 26.12 -19.27
CA ALA A 92 -3.80 25.01 -19.67
C ALA A 92 -3.07 24.02 -20.59
N VAL A 93 -2.43 24.51 -21.66
CA VAL A 93 -1.64 23.66 -22.58
C VAL A 93 -0.51 22.96 -21.85
N GLN A 94 0.23 23.65 -20.97
CA GLN A 94 1.33 23.05 -20.21
C GLN A 94 0.83 21.89 -19.30
N ARG A 95 -0.34 22.05 -18.67
CA ARG A 95 -0.96 20.97 -17.86
C ARG A 95 -1.30 19.76 -18.71
N LEU A 96 -1.90 19.95 -19.89
CA LEU A 96 -2.28 18.87 -20.80
C LEU A 96 -1.03 18.14 -21.35
N VAL A 97 0.00 18.88 -21.74
CA VAL A 97 1.27 18.30 -22.21
C VAL A 97 1.93 17.47 -21.10
N LYS A 98 1.99 17.99 -19.87
CA LYS A 98 2.52 17.23 -18.72
C LYS A 98 1.70 15.96 -18.45
N ALA A 99 0.38 15.98 -18.61
CA ALA A 99 -0.46 14.80 -18.46
C ALA A 99 -0.12 13.73 -19.50
N GLY A 100 -0.02 14.10 -20.79
CA GLY A 100 0.39 13.17 -21.84
C GLY A 100 1.81 12.62 -21.68
N GLN A 101 2.75 13.44 -21.22
CA GLN A 101 4.12 13.00 -20.92
C GLN A 101 4.14 11.97 -19.76
N ARG A 102 3.27 12.13 -18.76
CA ARG A 102 3.16 11.18 -17.65
C ARG A 102 2.67 9.81 -18.11
N VAL A 103 1.68 9.74 -19.00
CA VAL A 103 1.20 8.47 -19.57
C VAL A 103 2.33 7.76 -20.32
N LYS A 104 3.03 8.48 -21.21
CA LYS A 104 4.14 7.92 -21.99
C LYS A 104 5.32 7.48 -21.11
N ALA A 105 5.60 8.21 -20.03
CA ALA A 105 6.59 7.81 -19.03
C ALA A 105 6.15 6.56 -18.25
N SER A 106 4.85 6.42 -17.93
CA SER A 106 4.33 5.25 -17.21
C SER A 106 4.40 3.96 -18.02
N GLU A 107 4.26 4.02 -19.36
CA GLU A 107 4.38 2.83 -20.24
C GLU A 107 5.83 2.32 -20.37
N SER A 108 6.82 3.19 -20.15
CA SER A 108 8.25 2.83 -20.21
C SER A 108 8.90 2.69 -18.83
N THR A 109 8.22 3.06 -17.76
CA THR A 109 8.76 3.03 -16.39
C THR A 109 8.61 1.63 -15.79
N PRO A 110 9.68 1.03 -15.23
CA PRO A 110 9.59 -0.22 -14.50
C PRO A 110 8.52 -0.14 -13.39
N LEU A 111 7.81 -1.25 -13.13
CA LEU A 111 6.76 -1.29 -12.11
C LEU A 111 7.26 -0.84 -10.74
N SER A 112 8.50 -1.21 -10.41
CA SER A 112 9.18 -0.85 -9.15
C SER A 112 9.49 0.65 -9.01
N GLU A 113 9.51 1.41 -10.11
CA GLU A 113 9.85 2.84 -10.13
C GLU A 113 8.66 3.76 -10.34
N HIS A 114 7.45 3.22 -10.50
CA HIS A 114 6.25 4.01 -10.73
C HIS A 114 5.92 4.89 -9.50
N GLN A 115 5.79 6.22 -9.70
CA GLN A 115 5.71 7.18 -8.57
C GLN A 115 4.29 7.72 -8.28
N GLY A 116 3.30 7.38 -9.06
CA GLY A 116 1.97 8.01 -8.96
C GLY A 116 1.92 9.37 -9.67
N PRO A 117 0.93 10.25 -9.42
CA PRO A 117 -0.14 10.14 -8.40
C PRO A 117 -1.15 9.02 -8.63
N TYR A 118 -1.16 8.42 -9.81
CA TYR A 118 -2.06 7.35 -10.17
C TYR A 118 -1.30 6.09 -10.57
N TRP A 119 -1.86 4.93 -10.22
CA TRP A 119 -1.52 3.60 -10.70
C TRP A 119 -2.73 3.07 -11.47
N GLY A 120 -2.73 3.19 -12.81
CA GLY A 120 -3.94 2.99 -13.59
C GLY A 120 -5.04 3.94 -13.13
N GLN A 121 -6.20 3.40 -12.75
CA GLN A 121 -7.32 4.16 -12.23
C GLN A 121 -7.28 4.45 -10.72
N PHE A 122 -6.26 3.95 -10.00
CA PHE A 122 -6.14 4.04 -8.55
C PHE A 122 -5.21 5.18 -8.11
N GLY A 123 -5.34 5.63 -6.86
CA GLY A 123 -4.52 6.71 -6.30
C GLY A 123 -5.25 8.05 -6.29
N GLY A 124 -4.52 9.12 -6.59
CA GLY A 124 -5.03 10.49 -6.63
C GLY A 124 -4.96 11.25 -5.31
N ARG A 125 -5.65 12.40 -5.25
CA ARG A 125 -5.71 13.31 -4.09
C ARG A 125 -7.14 13.73 -3.82
N TYR A 126 -7.92 12.89 -3.17
CA TYR A 126 -9.32 13.14 -2.83
C TYR A 126 -9.44 13.66 -1.40
N VAL A 127 -8.98 14.90 -1.18
CA VAL A 127 -8.90 15.55 0.13
C VAL A 127 -9.58 16.92 0.11
N PRO A 128 -9.94 17.49 1.29
CA PRO A 128 -10.35 18.88 1.39
C PRO A 128 -9.29 19.83 0.80
N GLU A 129 -9.74 20.91 0.14
CA GLU A 129 -8.86 21.90 -0.52
C GLU A 129 -7.79 22.45 0.42
N ALA A 130 -8.11 22.61 1.70
CA ALA A 130 -7.18 23.08 2.73
C ALA A 130 -5.90 22.21 2.87
N LEU A 131 -5.93 20.95 2.45
CA LEU A 131 -4.78 20.04 2.50
C LEU A 131 -3.93 20.05 1.23
N ILE A 132 -4.41 20.61 0.12
CA ILE A 132 -3.70 20.56 -1.18
C ILE A 132 -2.32 21.22 -1.06
N THR A 133 -2.23 22.42 -0.48
CA THR A 133 -0.94 23.12 -0.29
C THR A 133 0.03 22.31 0.57
N ALA A 134 -0.47 21.62 1.62
CA ALA A 134 0.38 20.79 2.48
C ALA A 134 0.88 19.54 1.75
N LEU A 135 0.07 18.95 0.89
CA LEU A 135 0.48 17.81 0.05
C LEU A 135 1.48 18.24 -1.03
N ASP A 136 1.31 19.42 -1.63
CA ASP A 136 2.26 19.99 -2.59
C ASP A 136 3.61 20.30 -1.92
N GLU A 137 3.59 20.84 -0.70
CA GLU A 137 4.81 21.03 0.11
C GLU A 137 5.51 19.70 0.38
N LEU A 138 4.75 18.70 0.83
CA LEU A 138 5.27 17.36 1.12
C LEU A 138 5.89 16.71 -0.12
N GLU A 139 5.18 16.71 -1.25
CA GLU A 139 5.67 16.15 -2.52
C GLU A 139 6.98 16.83 -2.95
N ARG A 140 7.01 18.17 -2.94
CA ARG A 140 8.20 18.93 -3.31
C ARG A 140 9.39 18.62 -2.40
N VAL A 141 9.20 18.57 -1.08
CA VAL A 141 10.28 18.27 -0.13
C VAL A 141 10.74 16.81 -0.25
N TYR A 142 9.80 15.90 -0.48
CA TYR A 142 10.10 14.48 -0.71
C TYR A 142 10.93 14.28 -2.00
N ASP A 143 10.56 14.93 -3.12
CA ASP A 143 11.32 14.85 -4.37
C ASP A 143 12.71 15.44 -4.23
N GLN A 144 12.84 16.56 -3.52
CA GLN A 144 14.14 17.13 -3.20
C GLN A 144 15.00 16.21 -2.35
N ALA A 145 14.39 15.57 -1.34
CA ALA A 145 15.07 14.62 -0.46
C ALA A 145 15.55 13.36 -1.21
N LYS A 146 14.75 12.84 -2.15
CA LYS A 146 15.15 11.70 -3.01
C LYS A 146 16.39 12.01 -3.84
N ALA A 147 16.49 13.23 -4.34
CA ALA A 147 17.62 13.68 -5.16
C ALA A 147 18.85 14.08 -4.33
N ASP A 148 18.73 14.23 -3.00
CA ASP A 148 19.79 14.71 -2.13
C ASP A 148 20.63 13.58 -1.55
N PRO A 149 21.92 13.42 -1.93
CA PRO A 149 22.80 12.41 -1.38
C PRO A 149 23.00 12.49 0.15
N GLU A 150 22.96 13.71 0.73
CA GLU A 150 23.13 13.88 2.19
C GLU A 150 21.90 13.38 2.95
N PHE A 151 20.68 13.58 2.41
CA PHE A 151 19.48 12.96 2.98
C PHE A 151 19.57 11.45 2.95
N ARG A 152 19.94 10.90 1.81
CA ARG A 152 20.10 9.44 1.67
C ARG A 152 21.13 8.90 2.64
N LYS A 153 22.25 9.58 2.81
CA LYS A 153 23.30 9.21 3.75
C LYS A 153 22.82 9.27 5.21
N GLU A 154 22.11 10.35 5.60
CA GLU A 154 21.53 10.50 6.95
C GLU A 154 20.54 9.37 7.22
N PHE A 155 19.59 9.17 6.28
CA PHE A 155 18.58 8.11 6.39
C PHE A 155 19.22 6.73 6.52
N MET A 156 20.14 6.36 5.63
CA MET A 156 20.83 5.06 5.66
C MET A 156 21.71 4.88 6.91
N THR A 157 22.33 5.94 7.41
CA THR A 157 23.10 5.89 8.66
C THR A 157 22.20 5.58 9.86
N LEU A 158 21.02 6.21 9.93
CA LEU A 158 20.05 5.93 11.00
C LEU A 158 19.40 4.56 10.83
N GLN A 159 19.10 4.13 9.61
CA GLN A 159 18.65 2.77 9.34
C GLN A 159 19.65 1.73 9.89
N GLN A 160 20.94 1.95 9.65
CA GLN A 160 21.98 1.02 10.11
C GLN A 160 22.23 1.10 11.61
N ARG A 161 22.40 2.32 12.17
CA ARG A 161 22.91 2.50 13.53
C ARG A 161 21.83 2.60 14.60
N TYR A 162 20.60 2.96 14.21
CA TYR A 162 19.48 3.14 15.13
C TYR A 162 18.40 2.08 14.94
N VAL A 163 18.02 1.79 13.68
CA VAL A 163 17.02 0.74 13.41
C VAL A 163 17.61 -0.67 13.50
N GLY A 164 18.90 -0.83 13.22
CA GLY A 164 19.62 -2.12 13.30
C GLY A 164 19.62 -2.89 11.98
N ARG A 165 19.44 -2.18 10.84
CA ARG A 165 19.48 -2.79 9.51
C ARG A 165 20.94 -3.12 9.05
N PRO A 166 21.11 -4.08 8.11
CA PRO A 166 20.07 -4.86 7.44
C PRO A 166 19.39 -5.88 8.37
N SER A 167 18.05 -6.00 8.27
CA SER A 167 17.34 -7.06 8.97
C SER A 167 17.74 -8.42 8.36
N PRO A 168 17.93 -9.50 9.15
CA PRO A 168 18.41 -10.77 8.63
C PRO A 168 17.42 -11.44 7.68
N LEU A 169 17.95 -12.20 6.71
CA LEU A 169 17.23 -13.21 5.94
C LEU A 169 17.58 -14.58 6.53
N THR A 170 16.66 -15.18 7.28
CA THR A 170 16.91 -16.40 8.06
C THR A 170 16.27 -17.60 7.34
N GLU A 171 17.05 -18.64 7.05
CA GLU A 171 16.50 -19.89 6.53
C GLU A 171 15.72 -20.64 7.63
N ALA A 172 14.56 -21.20 7.28
CA ALA A 172 13.60 -21.86 8.18
C ALA A 172 13.43 -23.34 7.79
N PRO A 173 14.42 -24.20 8.06
CA PRO A 173 14.43 -25.57 7.53
C PRO A 173 13.39 -26.48 8.15
N ARG A 174 13.04 -26.30 9.45
CA ARG A 174 12.02 -27.12 10.10
C ARG A 174 10.60 -26.71 9.68
N PHE A 175 10.38 -25.42 9.45
CA PHE A 175 9.15 -24.91 8.88
C PHE A 175 9.02 -25.36 7.42
N ALA A 176 10.07 -25.33 6.64
CA ALA A 176 10.10 -25.85 5.27
C ALA A 176 9.77 -27.34 5.21
N ALA A 177 10.28 -28.14 6.13
CA ALA A 177 9.94 -29.56 6.25
C ALA A 177 8.45 -29.77 6.53
N LEU A 178 7.84 -28.93 7.40
CA LEU A 178 6.41 -28.96 7.68
C LEU A 178 5.57 -28.58 6.45
N VAL A 179 6.01 -27.55 5.68
CA VAL A 179 5.36 -27.17 4.42
C VAL A 179 5.42 -28.32 3.42
N LYS A 180 6.58 -28.98 3.28
CA LYS A 180 6.76 -30.15 2.41
C LYS A 180 5.81 -31.29 2.80
N ASP A 181 5.71 -31.60 4.09
CA ASP A 181 4.82 -32.66 4.59
C ASP A 181 3.35 -32.40 4.25
N ARG A 182 2.89 -31.15 4.37
CA ARG A 182 1.49 -30.78 4.14
C ARG A 182 1.15 -30.50 2.67
N THR A 183 2.11 -30.10 1.83
CA THR A 183 1.84 -29.62 0.45
C THR A 183 2.52 -30.44 -0.64
N GLY A 184 3.53 -31.23 -0.27
CA GLY A 184 4.34 -31.98 -1.22
C GLY A 184 5.39 -31.16 -1.98
N LEU A 185 5.51 -29.83 -1.74
CA LEU A 185 6.53 -28.98 -2.35
C LEU A 185 7.83 -29.03 -1.53
N ASP A 186 8.94 -29.36 -2.16
CA ASP A 186 10.28 -29.31 -1.54
C ASP A 186 10.83 -27.88 -1.59
N ALA A 187 10.46 -27.05 -0.62
CA ALA A 187 10.84 -25.65 -0.60
C ALA A 187 12.00 -25.35 0.36
N ARG A 188 12.90 -24.44 -0.03
CA ARG A 188 13.71 -23.67 0.91
C ARG A 188 12.96 -22.41 1.27
N ILE A 189 12.71 -22.18 2.54
CA ILE A 189 11.93 -21.04 3.02
C ILE A 189 12.84 -20.10 3.81
N PHE A 190 12.84 -18.83 3.40
CA PHE A 190 13.63 -17.76 4.01
C PHE A 190 12.68 -16.73 4.64
N LEU A 191 12.95 -16.37 5.87
CA LEU A 191 12.18 -15.38 6.63
C LEU A 191 12.90 -14.04 6.59
N LYS A 192 12.32 -13.00 6.01
CA LYS A 192 12.83 -11.63 6.13
C LYS A 192 12.37 -11.05 7.46
N ARG A 193 13.32 -10.81 8.37
CA ARG A 193 13.13 -10.63 9.81
C ARG A 193 12.95 -9.15 10.19
N GLU A 194 11.87 -8.51 9.72
CA GLU A 194 11.51 -7.13 10.12
C GLU A 194 11.09 -7.03 11.60
N ASP A 195 10.76 -8.15 12.22
CA ASP A 195 10.49 -8.29 13.65
C ASP A 195 11.71 -8.00 14.55
N LEU A 196 12.92 -8.03 13.99
CA LEU A 196 14.17 -7.74 14.70
C LEU A 196 14.61 -6.26 14.63
N ASN A 197 13.93 -5.44 13.86
CA ASN A 197 14.18 -4.00 13.83
C ASN A 197 13.89 -3.35 15.18
N HIS A 198 14.54 -2.23 15.46
CA HIS A 198 14.15 -1.37 16.58
C HIS A 198 12.65 -1.08 16.51
N THR A 199 11.93 -1.14 17.63
CA THR A 199 10.48 -1.16 17.79
C THR A 199 9.78 -2.49 17.50
N GLY A 200 10.47 -3.47 16.89
CA GLY A 200 9.96 -4.83 16.67
C GLY A 200 9.05 -5.00 15.46
N ALA A 201 9.13 -4.09 14.46
CA ALA A 201 8.36 -4.19 13.22
C ALA A 201 8.95 -3.30 12.10
N HIS A 202 8.49 -3.52 10.86
CA HIS A 202 8.86 -2.73 9.67
C HIS A 202 8.45 -1.25 9.74
N LYS A 203 7.53 -0.87 10.60
CA LYS A 203 6.95 0.50 10.65
C LYS A 203 7.99 1.59 10.89
N ILE A 204 9.07 1.27 11.59
CA ILE A 204 10.16 2.22 11.89
C ILE A 204 10.84 2.73 10.62
N ASN A 205 10.92 1.95 9.53
CA ASN A 205 11.56 2.35 8.29
C ASN A 205 10.90 3.59 7.69
N ASN A 206 9.57 3.54 7.56
CA ASN A 206 8.76 4.63 7.06
C ASN A 206 8.71 5.81 8.04
N ALA A 207 8.49 5.53 9.33
CA ALA A 207 8.40 6.58 10.35
C ALA A 207 9.67 7.42 10.40
N LEU A 208 10.85 6.80 10.29
CA LEU A 208 12.13 7.49 10.24
C LEU A 208 12.25 8.39 9.00
N GLY A 209 11.91 7.86 7.81
CA GLY A 209 11.96 8.63 6.57
C GLY A 209 11.08 9.86 6.61
N GLN A 210 9.81 9.70 7.01
CA GLN A 210 8.88 10.83 7.14
C GLN A 210 9.33 11.83 8.21
N ALA A 211 9.83 11.38 9.36
CA ALA A 211 10.30 12.29 10.41
C ALA A 211 11.50 13.15 9.97
N LEU A 212 12.39 12.62 9.13
CA LEU A 212 13.45 13.43 8.51
C LEU A 212 12.90 14.47 7.52
N LEU A 213 11.83 14.14 6.78
CA LEU A 213 11.13 15.12 5.95
C LEU A 213 10.47 16.22 6.79
N VAL A 214 9.88 15.87 7.95
CA VAL A 214 9.32 16.84 8.91
C VAL A 214 10.35 17.90 9.30
N LYS A 215 11.57 17.46 9.64
CA LYS A 215 12.69 18.40 9.94
C LYS A 215 13.01 19.31 8.76
N ARG A 216 13.03 18.78 7.55
CA ARG A 216 13.30 19.56 6.33
C ARG A 216 12.20 20.57 6.01
N MET A 217 10.95 20.24 6.31
CA MET A 217 9.81 21.18 6.21
C MET A 217 9.80 22.22 7.33
N GLY A 218 10.65 22.11 8.35
CA GLY A 218 10.66 23.00 9.50
C GLY A 218 9.44 22.85 10.43
N LYS A 219 8.68 21.77 10.29
CA LYS A 219 7.53 21.49 11.16
C LYS A 219 8.00 20.95 12.51
N THR A 220 7.25 21.26 13.56
CA THR A 220 7.63 20.95 14.95
C THR A 220 6.75 19.93 15.62
N ARG A 221 5.63 19.59 14.98
CA ARG A 221 4.62 18.67 15.50
C ARG A 221 4.33 17.57 14.48
N VAL A 222 4.20 16.34 15.00
CA VAL A 222 3.81 15.15 14.23
C VAL A 222 2.55 14.59 14.83
N ILE A 223 1.59 14.24 13.99
CA ILE A 223 0.43 13.43 14.36
C ILE A 223 0.47 12.09 13.60
N ALA A 224 -0.09 11.07 14.20
CA ALA A 224 -0.24 9.76 13.58
C ALA A 224 -1.52 9.07 14.06
N GLU A 225 -1.98 8.11 13.29
CA GLU A 225 -2.98 7.13 13.67
C GLU A 225 -2.33 5.80 14.04
N THR A 226 -3.03 4.95 14.79
CA THR A 226 -2.59 3.57 14.99
C THR A 226 -3.74 2.67 15.41
N GLY A 227 -3.75 1.40 14.92
CA GLY A 227 -4.65 0.34 15.36
C GLY A 227 -3.91 -0.62 16.31
N ALA A 228 -3.03 -1.47 15.79
CA ALA A 228 -2.21 -2.39 16.60
C ALA A 228 -1.16 -1.71 17.49
N GLY A 229 -1.02 -0.39 17.41
CA GLY A 229 -0.05 0.39 18.20
C GLY A 229 1.36 0.44 17.62
N GLN A 230 1.73 -0.44 16.71
CA GLN A 230 3.11 -0.51 16.19
C GLN A 230 3.54 0.73 15.40
N HIS A 231 2.62 1.32 14.62
CA HIS A 231 2.89 2.57 13.92
C HIS A 231 3.04 3.74 14.90
N GLY A 232 2.15 3.83 15.89
CA GLY A 232 2.22 4.84 16.95
C GLY A 232 3.53 4.75 17.74
N VAL A 233 3.96 3.55 18.12
CA VAL A 233 5.26 3.33 18.79
C VAL A 233 6.42 3.76 17.90
N ALA A 234 6.43 3.40 16.61
CA ALA A 234 7.47 3.81 15.67
C ALA A 234 7.51 5.35 15.52
N THR A 235 6.36 5.99 15.40
CA THR A 235 6.25 7.46 15.30
C THR A 235 6.72 8.15 16.58
N ALA A 236 6.26 7.68 17.75
CA ALA A 236 6.71 8.21 19.04
C ALA A 236 8.24 8.07 19.20
N THR A 237 8.80 6.93 18.77
CA THR A 237 10.25 6.65 18.83
C THR A 237 11.05 7.66 18.02
N VAL A 238 10.68 7.89 16.75
CA VAL A 238 11.42 8.84 15.89
C VAL A 238 11.21 10.28 16.32
N CYS A 239 10.03 10.63 16.84
CA CYS A 239 9.76 11.95 17.40
C CYS A 239 10.60 12.23 18.64
N ALA A 240 10.71 11.26 19.57
CA ALA A 240 11.58 11.36 20.73
C ALA A 240 13.05 11.56 20.32
N MET A 241 13.54 10.76 19.35
CA MET A 241 14.91 10.86 18.85
C MET A 241 15.21 12.23 18.21
N LEU A 242 14.23 12.82 17.50
CA LEU A 242 14.41 14.07 16.75
C LEU A 242 13.93 15.33 17.49
N GLY A 243 13.42 15.19 18.71
CA GLY A 243 12.91 16.31 19.53
C GLY A 243 11.61 16.94 18.97
N LEU A 244 10.76 16.13 18.32
CA LEU A 244 9.48 16.57 17.75
C LEU A 244 8.33 16.30 18.73
N LYS A 245 7.35 17.20 18.78
CA LYS A 245 6.09 16.95 19.50
C LYS A 245 5.32 15.83 18.77
N CYS A 246 4.81 14.86 19.52
CA CYS A 246 4.10 13.71 18.98
C CYS A 246 2.72 13.56 19.60
N ARG A 247 1.69 13.44 18.74
CA ARG A 247 0.34 13.05 19.16
C ARG A 247 -0.12 11.86 18.33
N VAL A 248 -0.60 10.81 18.99
CA VAL A 248 -1.06 9.59 18.34
C VAL A 248 -2.54 9.38 18.64
N TYR A 249 -3.35 9.24 17.60
CA TYR A 249 -4.76 8.89 17.68
C TYR A 249 -4.93 7.38 17.61
N MET A 250 -5.72 6.82 18.54
CA MET A 250 -5.99 5.39 18.62
C MET A 250 -7.44 5.16 19.02
N GLY A 251 -8.14 4.26 18.35
CA GLY A 251 -9.50 3.89 18.74
C GLY A 251 -9.52 3.32 20.16
N GLN A 252 -10.53 3.66 20.95
CA GLN A 252 -10.61 3.23 22.36
C GLN A 252 -10.60 1.70 22.51
N ILE A 253 -11.23 0.96 21.55
CA ILE A 253 -11.22 -0.50 21.56
C ILE A 253 -9.80 -1.02 21.31
N ASP A 254 -9.12 -0.45 20.31
CA ASP A 254 -7.74 -0.82 19.98
C ASP A 254 -6.76 -0.45 21.11
N ALA A 255 -6.96 0.71 21.75
CA ALA A 255 -6.13 1.15 22.86
C ALA A 255 -6.21 0.18 24.05
N ARG A 256 -7.39 -0.37 24.33
CA ARG A 256 -7.56 -1.41 25.36
C ARG A 256 -6.90 -2.72 24.98
N ARG A 257 -7.08 -3.18 23.73
CA ARG A 257 -6.48 -4.43 23.23
C ARG A 257 -4.95 -4.37 23.20
N GLN A 258 -4.37 -3.17 23.04
CA GLN A 258 -2.95 -2.93 22.84
C GLN A 258 -2.37 -1.99 23.91
N ALA A 259 -2.81 -2.13 25.17
CA ALA A 259 -2.44 -1.27 26.29
C ALA A 259 -0.91 -1.16 26.48
N LEU A 260 -0.15 -2.23 26.22
CA LEU A 260 1.30 -2.22 26.29
C LEU A 260 1.93 -1.25 25.27
N ASN A 261 1.38 -1.16 24.07
CA ASN A 261 1.87 -0.20 23.08
C ASN A 261 1.47 1.23 23.43
N VAL A 262 0.29 1.45 24.05
CA VAL A 262 -0.11 2.75 24.61
C VAL A 262 0.89 3.20 25.68
N ALA A 263 1.26 2.31 26.60
CA ALA A 263 2.25 2.59 27.62
C ALA A 263 3.63 2.94 27.02
N ARG A 264 4.06 2.20 25.97
CA ARG A 264 5.31 2.50 25.24
C ARG A 264 5.29 3.89 24.59
N MET A 265 4.20 4.26 23.92
CA MET A 265 4.06 5.58 23.31
C MET A 265 4.12 6.70 24.33
N ARG A 266 3.41 6.56 25.45
CA ARG A 266 3.45 7.53 26.58
C ARG A 266 4.85 7.64 27.20
N MET A 267 5.54 6.50 27.38
CA MET A 267 6.93 6.47 27.88
C MET A 267 7.90 7.18 26.94
N LEU A 268 7.66 7.14 25.63
CA LEU A 268 8.42 7.86 24.61
C LEU A 268 8.05 9.35 24.51
N GLY A 269 7.15 9.84 25.36
CA GLY A 269 6.74 11.24 25.40
C GLY A 269 5.63 11.62 24.43
N ALA A 270 4.98 10.67 23.77
CA ALA A 270 3.84 10.95 22.91
C ALA A 270 2.56 11.12 23.71
N GLU A 271 1.74 12.09 23.30
CA GLU A 271 0.35 12.21 23.73
C GLU A 271 -0.49 11.17 22.98
N VAL A 272 -1.14 10.25 23.70
CA VAL A 272 -2.05 9.26 23.10
C VAL A 272 -3.48 9.68 23.36
N VAL A 273 -4.21 9.98 22.28
CA VAL A 273 -5.62 10.39 22.30
C VAL A 273 -6.49 9.20 21.93
N GLU A 274 -7.29 8.75 22.89
CA GLU A 274 -8.27 7.69 22.65
C GLU A 274 -9.50 8.26 21.95
N VAL A 275 -9.80 7.73 20.74
CA VAL A 275 -10.96 8.13 19.94
C VAL A 275 -12.17 7.33 20.40
N THR A 276 -13.18 8.05 20.92
CA THR A 276 -14.40 7.48 21.52
C THR A 276 -15.63 7.58 20.63
N LEU A 277 -15.51 8.22 19.47
CA LEU A 277 -16.55 8.37 18.46
C LEU A 277 -16.47 7.25 17.41
N GLY A 278 -17.58 6.97 16.74
CA GLY A 278 -17.68 5.91 15.72
C GLY A 278 -17.53 4.52 16.32
N ASP A 279 -16.90 3.63 15.58
CA ASP A 279 -16.67 2.23 15.96
C ASP A 279 -15.48 2.08 16.94
N LYS A 280 -14.76 3.17 17.21
CA LYS A 280 -13.63 3.26 18.15
C LYS A 280 -12.44 2.37 17.79
N ILE A 281 -12.19 2.24 16.49
CA ILE A 281 -11.11 1.45 15.87
C ILE A 281 -10.22 2.32 14.97
N LEU A 282 -9.29 1.69 14.24
CA LEU A 282 -8.32 2.36 13.36
C LEU A 282 -8.96 3.37 12.38
N LYS A 283 -10.12 3.04 11.77
CA LYS A 283 -10.84 3.94 10.85
C LYS A 283 -11.11 5.30 11.49
N ASP A 284 -11.60 5.29 12.72
CA ASP A 284 -11.94 6.53 13.43
C ASP A 284 -10.70 7.30 13.89
N ALA A 285 -9.64 6.58 14.26
CA ALA A 285 -8.35 7.19 14.58
C ALA A 285 -7.77 7.96 13.36
N ILE A 286 -7.86 7.39 12.16
CA ILE A 286 -7.44 8.07 10.92
C ILE A 286 -8.30 9.32 10.66
N ASN A 287 -9.61 9.21 10.81
CA ASN A 287 -10.52 10.34 10.61
C ASN A 287 -10.22 11.49 11.58
N GLU A 288 -9.90 11.18 12.84
CA GLU A 288 -9.55 12.20 13.84
C GLU A 288 -8.17 12.82 13.56
N ALA A 289 -7.19 12.01 13.16
CA ALA A 289 -5.89 12.52 12.71
C ALA A 289 -6.03 13.47 11.51
N LEU A 290 -6.88 13.14 10.53
CA LEU A 290 -7.15 14.03 9.40
C LEU A 290 -7.80 15.36 9.82
N ARG A 291 -8.74 15.36 10.80
CA ARG A 291 -9.36 16.59 11.34
C ARG A 291 -8.33 17.48 12.04
N ASP A 292 -7.46 16.88 12.85
CA ASP A 292 -6.35 17.60 13.49
C ASP A 292 -5.41 18.19 12.44
N TRP A 293 -5.08 17.41 11.40
CA TRP A 293 -4.17 17.88 10.35
C TRP A 293 -4.72 19.09 9.61
N VAL A 294 -5.98 19.05 9.17
CA VAL A 294 -6.65 20.21 8.54
C VAL A 294 -6.59 21.45 9.42
N THR A 295 -6.76 21.28 10.73
CA THR A 295 -6.80 22.38 11.68
C THR A 295 -5.41 22.99 11.93
N ASN A 296 -4.36 22.16 11.94
CA ASN A 296 -3.01 22.55 12.37
C ASN A 296 -1.95 22.37 11.29
N VAL A 297 -2.33 22.47 10.02
CA VAL A 297 -1.48 22.17 8.85
C VAL A 297 -0.19 22.97 8.81
N ALA A 298 -0.16 24.17 9.38
CA ALA A 298 0.98 25.10 9.31
C ALA A 298 2.24 24.54 10.00
N ASP A 299 2.11 23.94 11.18
CA ASP A 299 3.22 23.45 12.00
C ASP A 299 3.24 21.91 12.17
N THR A 300 2.23 21.23 11.66
CA THR A 300 1.98 19.82 11.88
C THR A 300 2.12 19.01 10.60
N HIS A 301 2.79 17.87 10.70
CA HIS A 301 2.83 16.84 9.65
C HIS A 301 2.03 15.61 10.11
N TYR A 302 1.19 15.09 9.21
CA TYR A 302 0.54 13.81 9.41
C TYR A 302 1.47 12.69 8.92
N LEU A 303 2.02 11.92 9.84
CA LEU A 303 2.91 10.80 9.56
C LEU A 303 2.07 9.54 9.34
N LEU A 304 1.72 9.26 8.09
CA LEU A 304 0.82 8.17 7.72
C LEU A 304 1.55 6.83 7.72
N GLY A 305 0.94 5.82 8.35
CA GLY A 305 1.58 4.55 8.68
C GLY A 305 1.57 3.48 7.60
N THR A 306 0.93 3.71 6.45
CA THR A 306 0.79 2.70 5.41
C THR A 306 0.82 3.31 4.00
N VAL A 307 0.84 2.47 2.95
CA VAL A 307 0.84 2.88 1.52
C VAL A 307 -0.55 3.26 1.02
N ALA A 308 -1.38 3.82 1.88
CA ALA A 308 -2.72 4.34 1.56
C ALA A 308 -2.72 5.87 1.66
N GLY A 309 -3.90 6.47 1.51
CA GLY A 309 -4.04 7.92 1.59
C GLY A 309 -3.72 8.66 0.29
N PRO A 310 -3.81 9.99 0.31
CA PRO A 310 -3.60 10.81 -0.88
C PRO A 310 -2.14 10.80 -1.34
N HIS A 311 -1.91 10.98 -2.64
CA HIS A 311 -0.55 11.23 -3.15
C HIS A 311 0.07 12.46 -2.43
N PRO A 312 1.36 12.42 -2.00
CA PRO A 312 2.40 11.44 -2.36
C PRO A 312 2.57 10.25 -1.38
N PHE A 313 1.72 10.10 -0.35
CA PHE A 313 1.92 9.09 0.69
C PHE A 313 2.16 7.67 0.17
N PRO A 314 1.37 7.11 -0.78
CA PRO A 314 1.60 5.74 -1.22
C PRO A 314 3.01 5.51 -1.78
N ALA A 315 3.48 6.37 -2.69
CA ALA A 315 4.81 6.26 -3.27
C ALA A 315 5.92 6.51 -2.22
N MET A 316 5.74 7.54 -1.39
CA MET A 316 6.71 7.90 -0.35
C MET A 316 6.89 6.78 0.69
N VAL A 317 5.80 6.21 1.18
CA VAL A 317 5.86 5.11 2.16
C VAL A 317 6.48 3.87 1.53
N ARG A 318 6.13 3.52 0.28
CA ARG A 318 6.78 2.44 -0.45
C ARG A 318 8.29 2.66 -0.54
N ASP A 319 8.74 3.84 -0.94
CA ASP A 319 10.16 4.12 -1.14
C ASP A 319 10.97 4.01 0.17
N PHE A 320 10.37 4.33 1.33
CA PHE A 320 11.00 4.08 2.62
C PHE A 320 10.94 2.61 3.07
N GLN A 321 9.99 1.83 2.55
CA GLN A 321 9.85 0.41 2.89
C GLN A 321 10.59 -0.52 1.91
N LYS A 322 10.91 -0.10 0.70
CA LYS A 322 11.52 -0.97 -0.34
C LYS A 322 12.88 -1.54 0.06
N ILE A 323 13.56 -0.92 1.01
CA ILE A 323 14.78 -1.44 1.64
C ILE A 323 14.63 -2.90 2.12
N ILE A 324 13.40 -3.32 2.48
CA ILE A 324 13.10 -4.70 2.90
C ILE A 324 13.42 -5.69 1.78
N GLY A 325 12.90 -5.41 0.57
CA GLY A 325 13.09 -6.24 -0.60
C GLY A 325 14.51 -6.13 -1.19
N GLU A 326 15.07 -4.90 -1.22
CA GLU A 326 16.42 -4.66 -1.69
C GLU A 326 17.44 -5.48 -0.88
N GLU A 327 17.34 -5.45 0.45
CA GLU A 327 18.18 -6.26 1.33
C GLU A 327 17.92 -7.77 1.18
N ALA A 328 16.65 -8.19 1.08
CA ALA A 328 16.32 -9.60 0.92
C ALA A 328 16.91 -10.19 -0.36
N LYS A 329 16.85 -9.45 -1.48
CA LYS A 329 17.45 -9.83 -2.76
C LYS A 329 18.97 -9.95 -2.66
N GLN A 330 19.61 -8.94 -2.07
CA GLN A 330 21.06 -8.92 -1.89
C GLN A 330 21.54 -10.05 -0.94
N GLN A 331 20.85 -10.26 0.19
CA GLN A 331 21.19 -11.31 1.16
C GLN A 331 20.99 -12.72 0.57
N LEU A 332 19.96 -12.92 -0.25
CA LEU A 332 19.72 -14.20 -0.91
C LEU A 332 20.90 -14.56 -1.83
N GLN A 333 21.41 -13.57 -2.57
CA GLN A 333 22.56 -13.73 -3.43
C GLN A 333 23.85 -13.92 -2.62
N ASP A 334 24.15 -13.02 -1.67
CA ASP A 334 25.43 -12.96 -0.98
C ASP A 334 25.63 -14.11 0.01
N TRP A 335 24.56 -14.51 0.72
CA TRP A 335 24.66 -15.51 1.79
C TRP A 335 24.38 -16.93 1.30
N TYR A 336 23.58 -17.08 0.25
CA TYR A 336 23.08 -18.38 -0.19
C TYR A 336 23.40 -18.70 -1.67
N GLY A 337 23.95 -17.75 -2.42
CA GLY A 337 24.27 -17.93 -3.86
C GLY A 337 23.04 -18.13 -4.75
N ILE A 338 21.87 -17.60 -4.33
CA ILE A 338 20.60 -17.74 -5.03
C ILE A 338 20.27 -16.40 -5.70
N ASP A 339 20.10 -16.41 -7.03
CA ASP A 339 19.86 -15.22 -7.85
C ASP A 339 18.47 -14.60 -7.62
N HIS A 340 17.44 -15.44 -7.52
CA HIS A 340 16.06 -15.00 -7.28
C HIS A 340 15.28 -16.05 -6.51
N PRO A 341 14.26 -15.64 -5.74
CA PRO A 341 13.30 -16.58 -5.18
C PRO A 341 12.24 -16.95 -6.23
N ASP A 342 11.63 -18.13 -6.10
CA ASP A 342 10.46 -18.50 -6.91
C ASP A 342 9.18 -17.83 -6.41
N ALA A 343 9.15 -17.49 -5.11
CA ALA A 343 7.99 -16.83 -4.50
C ALA A 343 8.36 -15.86 -3.38
N VAL A 344 7.57 -14.78 -3.25
CA VAL A 344 7.61 -13.84 -2.12
C VAL A 344 6.21 -13.72 -1.51
N CYS A 345 6.08 -13.96 -0.20
CA CYS A 345 4.84 -13.94 0.55
C CYS A 345 4.83 -12.82 1.58
N ALA A 346 3.75 -12.04 1.65
CA ALA A 346 3.58 -11.00 2.65
C ALA A 346 2.11 -10.81 3.03
N CYS A 347 1.83 -10.36 4.26
CA CYS A 347 0.48 -10.00 4.68
C CYS A 347 0.09 -8.61 4.17
N VAL A 348 -1.21 -8.38 3.94
CA VAL A 348 -1.73 -7.15 3.36
C VAL A 348 -2.90 -6.61 4.19
N GLY A 349 -2.61 -5.59 5.00
CA GLY A 349 -3.61 -4.65 5.52
C GLY A 349 -3.69 -3.45 4.59
N GLY A 350 -3.13 -2.29 4.94
CA GLY A 350 -2.88 -1.22 3.98
C GLY A 350 -1.78 -1.55 2.96
N GLY A 351 -0.88 -2.51 3.29
CA GLY A 351 0.05 -3.12 2.36
C GLY A 351 1.51 -2.65 2.42
N SER A 352 1.91 -1.82 3.41
CA SER A 352 3.26 -1.22 3.42
C SER A 352 4.40 -2.24 3.52
N ASN A 353 4.25 -3.28 4.34
CA ASN A 353 5.25 -4.35 4.41
C ASN A 353 5.32 -5.17 3.12
N ALA A 354 4.16 -5.44 2.51
CA ALA A 354 4.06 -6.25 1.31
C ALA A 354 4.71 -5.54 0.12
N ILE A 355 4.35 -4.28 -0.16
CA ILE A 355 4.99 -3.55 -1.24
C ILE A 355 6.48 -3.34 -0.96
N GLY A 356 6.87 -3.16 0.32
CA GLY A 356 8.26 -3.02 0.71
C GLY A 356 9.13 -4.22 0.35
N VAL A 357 8.64 -5.45 0.57
CA VAL A 357 9.41 -6.65 0.19
C VAL A 357 9.24 -6.99 -1.29
N MET A 358 8.07 -6.75 -1.89
CA MET A 358 7.76 -7.10 -3.27
C MET A 358 8.43 -6.16 -4.28
N ASN A 359 8.66 -4.88 -3.93
CA ASN A 359 9.17 -3.87 -4.87
C ASN A 359 10.44 -4.30 -5.61
N ALA A 360 11.39 -4.94 -4.91
CA ALA A 360 12.64 -5.42 -5.51
C ALA A 360 12.46 -6.55 -6.55
N PHE A 361 11.27 -7.12 -6.66
CA PHE A 361 10.94 -8.26 -7.50
C PHE A 361 9.79 -7.96 -8.49
N LEU A 362 9.24 -6.74 -8.50
CA LEU A 362 8.10 -6.39 -9.35
C LEU A 362 8.40 -6.57 -10.85
N ASP A 363 9.62 -6.26 -11.27
CA ASP A 363 10.03 -6.32 -12.67
C ASP A 363 10.63 -7.68 -13.08
N ASP A 364 10.72 -8.64 -12.15
CA ASP A 364 11.21 -9.99 -12.44
C ASP A 364 10.04 -10.98 -12.53
N GLU A 365 9.59 -11.28 -13.74
CA GLU A 365 8.46 -12.17 -14.00
C GLU A 365 8.68 -13.62 -13.55
N ARG A 366 9.93 -14.03 -13.27
CA ARG A 366 10.27 -15.35 -12.73
C ARG A 366 9.78 -15.51 -11.30
N VAL A 367 9.58 -14.39 -10.57
CA VAL A 367 9.21 -14.37 -9.16
C VAL A 367 7.70 -14.25 -9.00
N ASN A 368 7.07 -15.25 -8.42
CA ASN A 368 5.66 -15.20 -8.07
C ASN A 368 5.46 -14.37 -6.78
N LEU A 369 4.57 -13.37 -6.83
CA LEU A 369 4.29 -12.49 -5.69
C LEU A 369 2.93 -12.82 -5.10
N TYR A 370 2.87 -13.00 -3.76
CA TYR A 370 1.65 -13.39 -3.04
C TYR A 370 1.36 -12.44 -1.89
N GLY A 371 0.20 -11.79 -1.93
CA GLY A 371 -0.33 -10.94 -0.87
C GLY A 371 -1.48 -11.64 -0.12
N TYR A 372 -1.44 -11.66 1.21
CA TYR A 372 -2.47 -12.33 2.02
C TYR A 372 -3.19 -11.33 2.91
N GLU A 373 -4.50 -11.20 2.68
CA GLU A 373 -5.41 -10.36 3.45
C GLU A 373 -5.94 -11.09 4.69
N ALA A 374 -6.49 -10.33 5.65
CA ALA A 374 -7.12 -10.92 6.82
C ALA A 374 -8.49 -11.51 6.47
N GLY A 375 -8.56 -12.83 6.51
CA GLY A 375 -9.75 -13.60 6.18
C GLY A 375 -10.78 -13.65 7.30
N GLY A 376 -10.44 -13.26 8.53
CA GLY A 376 -11.34 -13.35 9.67
C GLY A 376 -11.97 -14.74 9.79
N ASN A 377 -13.29 -14.79 9.83
CA ASN A 377 -14.06 -16.03 9.83
C ASN A 377 -14.36 -16.57 8.41
N GLY A 378 -13.70 -16.03 7.38
CA GLY A 378 -13.92 -16.37 5.98
C GLY A 378 -14.85 -15.39 5.25
N PRO A 379 -14.75 -15.31 3.89
CA PRO A 379 -15.47 -14.30 3.11
C PRO A 379 -17.00 -14.41 3.19
N ALA A 380 -17.54 -15.62 3.35
CA ALA A 380 -18.99 -15.84 3.45
C ALA A 380 -19.59 -15.39 4.80
N SER A 381 -18.76 -15.10 5.81
CA SER A 381 -19.23 -14.74 7.15
C SER A 381 -19.63 -13.26 7.27
N GLY A 382 -19.16 -12.39 6.37
CA GLY A 382 -19.23 -10.95 6.54
C GLY A 382 -18.30 -10.38 7.62
N HIS A 383 -17.57 -11.24 8.34
CA HIS A 383 -16.60 -10.88 9.38
C HIS A 383 -15.17 -11.12 8.88
N HIS A 384 -14.66 -10.20 8.08
CA HIS A 384 -13.34 -10.26 7.46
C HIS A 384 -12.86 -8.86 7.04
N ALA A 385 -11.60 -8.76 6.57
CA ALA A 385 -11.04 -7.58 5.93
C ALA A 385 -10.45 -7.94 4.54
N ILE A 386 -11.20 -8.72 3.76
CA ILE A 386 -10.83 -9.14 2.40
C ILE A 386 -11.38 -8.13 1.40
N ARG A 387 -10.53 -7.46 0.62
CA ARG A 387 -10.92 -6.48 -0.40
C ARG A 387 -10.85 -7.05 -1.82
N PHE A 388 -10.02 -8.08 -2.05
CA PHE A 388 -9.66 -8.54 -3.39
C PHE A 388 -10.36 -9.82 -3.85
N ALA A 389 -11.11 -10.49 -2.99
CA ALA A 389 -11.88 -11.65 -3.40
C ALA A 389 -13.10 -11.24 -4.24
N PRO A 390 -13.56 -12.08 -5.19
CA PRO A 390 -14.77 -11.82 -5.95
C PRO A 390 -15.97 -11.58 -5.04
N GLY A 391 -16.68 -10.47 -5.25
CA GLY A 391 -17.88 -10.12 -4.49
C GLY A 391 -17.62 -9.51 -3.09
N THR A 392 -16.37 -9.14 -2.77
CA THR A 392 -16.05 -8.47 -1.48
C THR A 392 -15.82 -6.98 -1.63
N GLY A 393 -14.68 -6.56 -2.14
CA GLY A 393 -14.35 -5.13 -2.28
C GLY A 393 -14.87 -4.51 -3.57
N GLN A 394 -15.20 -3.23 -3.49
CA GLN A 394 -15.63 -2.39 -4.62
C GLN A 394 -14.63 -1.25 -4.83
N LEU A 395 -14.72 -0.58 -6.00
CA LEU A 395 -13.93 0.62 -6.29
C LEU A 395 -14.56 1.82 -5.58
N GLY A 396 -13.84 2.41 -4.66
CA GLY A 396 -14.32 3.57 -3.90
C GLY A 396 -13.23 4.56 -3.58
N MET A 397 -13.62 5.71 -3.01
CA MET A 397 -12.70 6.73 -2.52
C MET A 397 -12.69 6.69 -1.00
N PHE A 398 -11.52 6.42 -0.43
CA PHE A 398 -11.38 6.32 1.01
C PHE A 398 -10.11 7.02 1.49
N GLN A 399 -10.25 7.88 2.49
CA GLN A 399 -9.14 8.57 3.15
C GLN A 399 -8.14 9.23 2.18
N GLY A 400 -8.65 9.79 1.09
CA GLY A 400 -7.90 10.60 0.16
C GLY A 400 -7.35 9.90 -1.08
N ALA A 401 -7.65 8.61 -1.28
CA ALA A 401 -7.27 7.86 -2.48
C ALA A 401 -8.42 7.02 -3.03
N LYS A 402 -8.40 6.76 -4.34
CA LYS A 402 -9.24 5.76 -4.98
C LYS A 402 -8.55 4.40 -4.93
N SER A 403 -9.24 3.39 -4.39
CA SER A 403 -8.73 2.03 -4.28
C SER A 403 -9.88 1.01 -4.15
N TYR A 404 -9.56 -0.25 -3.88
CA TYR A 404 -10.57 -1.21 -3.43
C TYR A 404 -10.96 -0.93 -1.98
N LEU A 405 -12.25 -0.99 -1.69
CA LEU A 405 -12.86 -0.65 -0.40
C LEU A 405 -13.99 -1.63 -0.08
N LEU A 406 -14.11 -2.02 1.18
CA LEU A 406 -15.29 -2.69 1.71
C LEU A 406 -16.34 -1.64 2.01
N GLU A 407 -17.37 -1.55 1.17
CA GLU A 407 -18.46 -0.58 1.29
C GLU A 407 -19.80 -1.18 0.85
N THR A 408 -20.89 -0.55 1.30
CA THR A 408 -22.25 -0.84 0.84
C THR A 408 -22.48 -0.24 -0.53
N ASP A 409 -23.58 -0.65 -1.20
CA ASP A 409 -23.99 -0.07 -2.48
C ASP A 409 -24.28 1.45 -2.39
N GLU A 410 -24.55 1.97 -1.18
CA GLU A 410 -24.72 3.40 -0.92
C GLU A 410 -23.41 4.13 -0.60
N GLY A 411 -22.25 3.44 -0.69
CA GLY A 411 -20.92 4.02 -0.45
C GLY A 411 -20.56 4.20 1.02
N GLN A 412 -21.23 3.47 1.95
CA GLN A 412 -20.85 3.46 3.36
C GLN A 412 -19.82 2.37 3.62
N THR A 413 -18.73 2.74 4.27
CA THR A 413 -17.69 1.77 4.66
C THR A 413 -18.27 0.70 5.57
N LEU A 414 -18.08 -0.56 5.21
CA LEU A 414 -18.45 -1.71 6.03
C LEU A 414 -17.50 -1.87 7.22
N ASP A 415 -18.01 -2.44 8.30
CA ASP A 415 -17.19 -2.88 9.42
C ASP A 415 -16.29 -4.02 8.97
N THR A 416 -15.07 -3.98 9.43
CA THR A 416 -14.07 -5.02 9.17
C THR A 416 -13.81 -5.84 10.44
N TYR A 417 -13.29 -7.03 10.26
CA TYR A 417 -12.93 -7.89 11.36
C TYR A 417 -11.65 -8.67 11.07
N SER A 418 -10.76 -8.72 12.04
CA SER A 418 -9.58 -9.58 12.08
C SER A 418 -9.14 -9.78 13.52
N ILE A 419 -8.64 -10.96 13.85
CA ILE A 419 -7.90 -11.21 15.09
C ILE A 419 -6.63 -10.35 15.16
N SER A 420 -6.14 -9.91 14.00
CA SER A 420 -4.99 -9.02 13.85
C SER A 420 -5.45 -7.57 13.68
N ALA A 421 -5.29 -6.74 14.71
CA ALA A 421 -5.64 -5.31 14.65
C ALA A 421 -4.88 -4.55 13.56
N GLY A 422 -3.67 -4.98 13.17
CA GLY A 422 -2.87 -4.32 12.14
C GLY A 422 -3.30 -4.63 10.69
N LEU A 423 -4.18 -5.64 10.48
CA LEU A 423 -4.77 -5.97 9.20
C LEU A 423 -6.26 -5.61 9.12
N ASP A 424 -6.84 -5.15 10.21
CA ASP A 424 -8.24 -4.75 10.31
C ASP A 424 -8.45 -3.37 9.67
N TYR A 425 -8.59 -3.34 8.35
CA TYR A 425 -8.65 -2.11 7.56
C TYR A 425 -9.51 -2.30 6.32
N ALA A 426 -10.46 -1.41 6.10
CA ALA A 426 -11.47 -1.53 5.05
C ALA A 426 -10.93 -1.31 3.62
N SER A 427 -9.77 -0.68 3.46
CA SER A 427 -9.20 -0.36 2.15
C SER A 427 -7.79 -0.96 1.99
N VAL A 428 -7.13 -0.66 0.88
CA VAL A 428 -5.78 -1.13 0.55
C VAL A 428 -5.05 -0.05 -0.25
N GLY A 429 -3.72 -0.09 -0.25
CA GLY A 429 -2.92 0.83 -1.03
C GLY A 429 -3.26 0.80 -2.53
N PRO A 430 -3.33 1.97 -3.21
CA PRO A 430 -3.70 2.04 -4.62
C PRO A 430 -2.74 1.30 -5.55
N GLU A 431 -1.46 1.22 -5.21
CA GLU A 431 -0.48 0.43 -5.95
C GLU A 431 -0.80 -1.08 -5.87
N HIS A 432 -1.24 -1.59 -4.71
CA HIS A 432 -1.70 -2.98 -4.60
C HIS A 432 -2.95 -3.25 -5.43
N ALA A 433 -3.88 -2.31 -5.48
CA ALA A 433 -5.07 -2.40 -6.32
C ALA A 433 -4.71 -2.52 -7.80
N TRP A 434 -3.77 -1.69 -8.26
CA TRP A 434 -3.24 -1.75 -9.62
C TRP A 434 -2.48 -3.04 -9.92
N LEU A 435 -1.57 -3.47 -9.02
CA LEU A 435 -0.81 -4.71 -9.18
C LEU A 435 -1.72 -5.96 -9.25
N LYS A 436 -2.86 -5.92 -8.56
CA LYS A 436 -3.91 -6.94 -8.71
C LYS A 436 -4.56 -6.88 -10.09
N GLU A 437 -4.93 -5.68 -10.55
CA GLU A 437 -5.65 -5.50 -11.82
C GLU A 437 -4.81 -5.95 -13.03
N ILE A 438 -3.51 -5.60 -13.03
CA ILE A 438 -2.58 -6.05 -14.08
C ILE A 438 -2.10 -7.50 -13.89
N GLY A 439 -2.54 -8.20 -12.84
CA GLY A 439 -2.20 -9.61 -12.60
C GLY A 439 -0.75 -9.85 -12.13
N ARG A 440 -0.01 -8.81 -11.70
CA ARG A 440 1.39 -8.97 -11.26
C ARG A 440 1.53 -9.62 -9.89
N VAL A 441 0.59 -9.37 -8.99
CA VAL A 441 0.57 -9.94 -7.64
C VAL A 441 -0.68 -10.77 -7.44
N ASN A 442 -0.52 -11.98 -6.92
CA ASN A 442 -1.60 -12.88 -6.57
C ASN A 442 -2.08 -12.56 -5.16
N TYR A 443 -3.32 -12.11 -5.02
CA TYR A 443 -3.92 -11.83 -3.71
C TYR A 443 -4.87 -12.94 -3.31
N SER A 444 -4.78 -13.31 -2.03
CA SER A 444 -5.64 -14.28 -1.37
C SER A 444 -5.79 -13.84 0.09
N TRP A 445 -6.33 -14.69 0.95
CA TRP A 445 -6.51 -14.41 2.36
C TRP A 445 -6.08 -15.59 3.23
N ALA A 446 -5.87 -15.35 4.51
CA ALA A 446 -5.78 -16.36 5.54
C ALA A 446 -6.84 -16.08 6.61
N THR A 447 -7.59 -17.11 7.04
CA THR A 447 -8.54 -16.99 8.15
C THR A 447 -7.80 -16.84 9.48
N ASP A 448 -8.51 -16.40 10.52
CA ASP A 448 -7.96 -16.30 11.87
C ASP A 448 -7.42 -17.66 12.36
N GLU A 449 -8.14 -18.74 12.06
CA GLU A 449 -7.69 -20.09 12.41
C GLU A 449 -6.40 -20.48 11.67
N GLU A 450 -6.32 -20.22 10.36
CA GLU A 450 -5.12 -20.49 9.56
C GLU A 450 -3.93 -19.67 10.06
N ALA A 451 -4.15 -18.38 10.36
CA ALA A 451 -3.13 -17.49 10.87
C ALA A 451 -2.63 -17.92 12.26
N MET A 452 -3.52 -18.29 13.17
CA MET A 452 -3.15 -18.74 14.50
C MET A 452 -2.45 -20.12 14.47
N ASN A 453 -2.87 -21.02 13.62
CA ASN A 453 -2.15 -22.29 13.40
C ASN A 453 -0.72 -22.03 12.88
N ALA A 454 -0.57 -21.12 11.91
CA ALA A 454 0.74 -20.74 11.38
C ALA A 454 1.62 -20.00 12.42
N PHE A 455 1.02 -19.19 13.28
CA PHE A 455 1.69 -18.58 14.45
C PHE A 455 2.33 -19.67 15.33
N ARG A 456 1.56 -20.69 15.70
CA ARG A 456 2.04 -21.81 16.50
C ARG A 456 3.09 -22.65 15.75
N ASP A 457 2.84 -22.96 14.48
CA ASP A 457 3.72 -23.77 13.65
C ASP A 457 5.11 -23.14 13.54
N LEU A 458 5.21 -21.83 13.22
CA LEU A 458 6.48 -21.14 13.15
C LEU A 458 7.17 -21.05 14.51
N SER A 459 6.40 -20.77 15.56
CA SER A 459 6.94 -20.71 16.94
C SER A 459 7.56 -22.03 17.37
N GLN A 460 6.90 -23.16 17.06
CA GLN A 460 7.36 -24.49 17.48
C GLN A 460 8.44 -25.08 16.57
N THR A 461 8.47 -24.70 15.31
CA THR A 461 9.49 -25.19 14.38
C THR A 461 10.78 -24.38 14.45
N GLU A 462 10.70 -23.06 14.49
CA GLU A 462 11.88 -22.19 14.36
C GLU A 462 12.18 -21.38 15.64
N GLY A 463 11.34 -21.45 16.68
CA GLY A 463 11.51 -20.63 17.88
C GLY A 463 11.26 -19.13 17.62
N ILE A 464 10.52 -18.80 16.57
CA ILE A 464 10.20 -17.42 16.17
C ILE A 464 8.73 -17.20 16.43
N ILE A 465 8.40 -16.29 17.35
CA ILE A 465 7.02 -15.88 17.63
C ILE A 465 6.69 -14.66 16.75
N PRO A 466 5.99 -14.85 15.61
CA PRO A 466 5.66 -13.75 14.71
C PRO A 466 4.50 -12.94 15.27
N ALA A 467 4.34 -11.68 14.85
CA ALA A 467 3.08 -10.96 15.05
C ALA A 467 1.92 -11.69 14.36
N ILE A 468 0.70 -11.58 14.87
CA ILE A 468 -0.49 -12.19 14.23
C ILE A 468 -0.65 -11.67 12.80
N GLU A 469 -0.30 -10.41 12.53
CA GLU A 469 -0.20 -9.89 11.16
C GLU A 469 0.69 -10.75 10.28
N SER A 470 1.92 -11.00 10.71
CA SER A 470 2.91 -11.78 9.96
C SER A 470 2.48 -13.24 9.79
N SER A 471 1.70 -13.77 10.73
CA SER A 471 1.18 -15.15 10.69
C SER A 471 0.26 -15.39 9.50
N HIS A 472 -0.39 -14.34 8.97
CA HIS A 472 -1.16 -14.44 7.72
C HIS A 472 -0.24 -14.73 6.52
N ALA A 473 0.96 -14.12 6.49
CA ALA A 473 1.95 -14.43 5.45
C ALA A 473 2.55 -15.84 5.62
N VAL A 474 2.74 -16.28 6.87
CA VAL A 474 3.21 -17.65 7.19
C VAL A 474 2.17 -18.70 6.80
N ALA A 475 0.88 -18.47 7.10
CA ALA A 475 -0.24 -19.30 6.61
C ALA A 475 -0.29 -19.29 5.07
N GLY A 476 -0.06 -18.11 4.48
CA GLY A 476 0.02 -17.92 3.04
C GLY A 476 1.13 -18.74 2.37
N ALA A 477 2.23 -19.00 3.07
CA ALA A 477 3.31 -19.82 2.51
C ALA A 477 2.86 -21.25 2.17
N PHE A 478 1.94 -21.85 2.94
CA PHE A 478 1.33 -23.15 2.59
C PHE A 478 0.49 -23.03 1.32
N LYS A 479 -0.30 -21.95 1.17
CA LYS A 479 -1.14 -21.71 -0.02
C LYS A 479 -0.27 -21.44 -1.26
N ALA A 480 0.79 -20.64 -1.12
CA ALA A 480 1.75 -20.42 -2.19
C ALA A 480 2.46 -21.71 -2.61
N ALA A 481 2.82 -22.57 -1.66
CA ALA A 481 3.43 -23.85 -1.95
C ALA A 481 2.50 -24.78 -2.74
N VAL A 482 1.19 -24.81 -2.42
CA VAL A 482 0.17 -25.55 -3.19
C VAL A 482 0.06 -24.99 -4.61
N ASP A 483 0.02 -23.68 -4.78
CA ASP A 483 -0.07 -23.03 -6.08
C ASP A 483 1.19 -23.29 -6.94
N LEU A 484 2.39 -23.16 -6.36
CA LEU A 484 3.64 -23.49 -7.05
C LEU A 484 3.68 -24.96 -7.48
N LYS A 485 3.21 -25.89 -6.61
CA LYS A 485 3.13 -27.30 -6.96
C LYS A 485 2.18 -27.54 -8.13
N ALA A 486 1.03 -26.86 -8.15
CA ALA A 486 0.07 -26.90 -9.26
C ALA A 486 0.65 -26.30 -10.56
N LYS A 487 1.56 -25.35 -10.47
CA LYS A 487 2.33 -24.79 -11.61
C LYS A 487 3.49 -25.67 -12.06
N GLY A 488 3.71 -26.83 -11.44
CA GLY A 488 4.73 -27.80 -11.84
C GLY A 488 6.08 -27.67 -11.14
N TYR A 489 6.19 -26.86 -10.07
CA TYR A 489 7.40 -26.81 -9.28
C TYR A 489 7.51 -28.05 -8.38
N ASP A 490 8.62 -28.78 -8.44
CA ASP A 490 8.97 -29.83 -7.49
C ASP A 490 9.82 -29.29 -6.34
N LYS A 491 10.62 -28.25 -6.63
CA LYS A 491 11.44 -27.52 -5.67
C LYS A 491 11.21 -26.02 -5.86
N ALA A 492 11.29 -25.25 -4.75
CA ALA A 492 11.16 -23.81 -4.82
C ALA A 492 11.99 -23.11 -3.74
N VAL A 493 12.32 -21.85 -4.00
CA VAL A 493 12.89 -20.90 -3.04
C VAL A 493 11.83 -19.88 -2.71
N MET A 494 11.46 -19.75 -1.44
CA MET A 494 10.39 -18.86 -1.01
C MET A 494 10.90 -17.87 0.04
N ILE A 495 10.53 -16.59 -0.08
CA ILE A 495 10.73 -15.59 0.96
C ILE A 495 9.38 -15.30 1.62
N VAL A 496 9.35 -15.31 2.96
CA VAL A 496 8.19 -14.91 3.76
C VAL A 496 8.58 -13.69 4.61
N ASN A 497 7.85 -12.59 4.49
CA ASN A 497 8.14 -11.38 5.26
C ASN A 497 7.54 -11.47 6.66
N ILE A 498 8.38 -11.53 7.69
CA ILE A 498 7.99 -11.46 9.10
C ILE A 498 7.97 -9.99 9.50
N SER A 499 6.85 -9.32 9.25
CA SER A 499 6.68 -7.87 9.33
C SER A 499 6.77 -7.30 10.75
N GLY A 500 6.57 -8.14 11.77
CA GLY A 500 6.67 -7.75 13.18
C GLY A 500 6.70 -8.95 14.11
N ARG A 501 7.09 -8.71 15.37
CA ARG A 501 7.19 -9.74 16.42
C ARG A 501 5.92 -9.84 17.24
N GLY A 502 5.67 -11.04 17.79
CA GLY A 502 4.45 -11.42 18.46
C GLY A 502 4.37 -11.14 19.97
N ASP A 503 5.39 -10.48 20.58
CA ASP A 503 5.32 -10.18 22.02
C ASP A 503 4.05 -9.43 22.42
N LYS A 504 3.60 -8.51 21.57
CA LYS A 504 2.37 -7.74 21.78
C LYS A 504 1.08 -8.59 21.73
N ASP A 505 1.16 -9.75 21.11
CA ASP A 505 0.01 -10.63 20.80
C ASP A 505 -0.10 -11.81 21.77
N MET A 506 0.82 -11.90 22.75
CA MET A 506 0.88 -13.07 23.64
C MET A 506 -0.36 -13.24 24.51
N ALA A 507 -1.06 -12.17 24.89
CA ALA A 507 -2.33 -12.27 25.61
C ALA A 507 -3.41 -12.95 24.72
N THR A 508 -3.54 -12.50 23.47
CA THR A 508 -4.47 -13.05 22.48
C THR A 508 -4.11 -14.50 22.13
N ALA A 509 -2.84 -14.76 21.83
CA ALA A 509 -2.38 -16.11 21.49
C ALA A 509 -2.48 -17.08 22.67
N GLY A 510 -2.13 -16.63 23.88
CA GLY A 510 -2.25 -17.43 25.11
C GLY A 510 -3.69 -17.84 25.40
N LYS A 511 -4.64 -16.94 25.20
CA LYS A 511 -6.08 -17.24 25.29
C LYS A 511 -6.53 -18.20 24.19
N TRP A 512 -6.16 -17.94 22.93
CA TRP A 512 -6.54 -18.77 21.78
C TRP A 512 -6.13 -20.23 21.94
N PHE A 513 -4.91 -20.46 22.43
CA PHE A 513 -4.38 -21.82 22.63
C PHE A 513 -4.66 -22.40 24.01
N GLY A 514 -5.41 -21.71 24.87
CA GLY A 514 -5.73 -22.17 26.22
C GLY A 514 -4.53 -22.20 27.19
N TYR A 515 -3.48 -21.43 26.90
CA TYR A 515 -2.32 -21.26 27.80
C TYR A 515 -2.58 -20.22 28.90
N LEU A 516 -3.55 -19.33 28.68
CA LEU A 516 -4.00 -18.30 29.62
C LEU A 516 -5.51 -18.41 29.80
N THR A 517 -5.99 -18.24 31.04
CA THR A 517 -7.42 -18.03 31.31
C THR A 517 -7.83 -16.62 30.85
N ASP A 518 -9.15 -16.38 30.73
CA ASP A 518 -9.69 -15.06 30.41
C ASP A 518 -9.23 -13.99 31.43
N GLU A 519 -9.19 -14.33 32.71
CA GLU A 519 -8.73 -13.45 33.77
C GLU A 519 -7.22 -13.14 33.66
N GLN A 520 -6.40 -14.14 33.35
CA GLN A 520 -4.96 -13.96 33.16
C GLN A 520 -4.65 -13.12 31.92
N ALA A 521 -5.34 -13.35 30.80
CA ALA A 521 -5.21 -12.56 29.60
C ALA A 521 -5.65 -11.10 29.84
N ALA A 522 -6.80 -10.91 30.49
CA ALA A 522 -7.31 -9.59 30.84
C ALA A 522 -6.37 -8.86 31.83
N ALA A 523 -5.72 -9.56 32.76
CA ALA A 523 -4.75 -8.95 33.66
C ALA A 523 -3.50 -8.45 32.93
N LEU A 524 -3.06 -9.12 31.88
CA LEU A 524 -1.96 -8.66 31.02
C LEU A 524 -2.36 -7.42 30.20
N ASP A 525 -3.63 -7.32 29.82
CA ASP A 525 -4.16 -6.16 29.09
C ASP A 525 -4.43 -4.96 30.04
N VAL A 526 -4.83 -5.20 31.30
CA VAL A 526 -5.25 -4.17 32.28
C VAL A 526 -4.07 -3.57 33.06
N THR A 527 -2.93 -4.23 33.17
CA THR A 527 -1.76 -3.67 33.86
C THR A 527 -1.21 -2.39 33.26
N GLY A 528 -1.68 -2.01 32.05
CA GLY A 528 -1.44 -0.69 31.45
C GLY A 528 -2.43 0.43 31.86
N ALA A 529 -3.57 0.10 32.47
CA ALA A 529 -4.68 1.04 32.69
C ALA A 529 -4.75 1.63 34.12
N GLN A 530 -3.93 1.18 35.09
CA GLN A 530 -3.97 1.67 36.49
C GLN A 530 -3.00 2.83 36.78
N GLY A 531 -2.49 3.52 35.75
CA GLY A 531 -1.55 4.64 35.90
C GLY A 531 -2.16 6.02 36.20
N ASP A 532 -3.47 6.16 36.37
CA ASP A 532 -4.13 7.49 36.50
C ASP A 532 -4.32 7.98 37.97
N THR A 533 -3.58 7.44 38.93
CA THR A 533 -3.58 7.97 40.28
C THR A 533 -2.16 8.14 40.84
N VAL A 534 -1.37 9.05 40.28
CA VAL A 534 -0.35 9.79 41.05
C VAL A 534 -0.38 11.23 40.55
N ALA A 535 -0.73 12.13 41.48
CA ALA A 535 -0.93 13.56 41.36
C ALA A 535 0.32 14.33 40.88
#